data_3ce911e78fd23cc295e5e8d02b8caa4d
#
_entry.id   3ce911e78fd23cc295e5e8d02b8caa4d
#
_cell.length_a   1.000
_cell.length_b   1.000
_cell.length_c   1.000
_cell.angle_alpha   90.00
_cell.angle_beta   90.00
_cell.angle_gamma   90.00
#
_symmetry.space_group_name_H-M   'P 1'
#
loop_
_entity.id
_entity.type
_entity.pdbx_description
1 polymer ?
#
loop_
_entity_poly.entity_id
_entity_poly.type
_entity_poly.pdbx_seq_one_letter_code
_entity_poly.pdbx_strand_id
1 'polypeptide(L)'
;MILKNHKRKVSLKQRHIYFILYSLILFAISTGIQRTGIIGNIIIPYLRNEIATLTTLTSNFEGKTLFIDISFENFKKLENVRNIALKKGVLVNEKGSMVSANLVCDNDTSKIKIRLKGDWTGHLDGKKWSFRVGLQGDNSILGMKNFSLQHPKERYFLKEWLFHKALKEEGIISLRYYFVKVVLNGQELGVYALEEHFDKILIENNQRKEGVIIRFDESKDWEE
;
A
#
# COMPACT_ATOMS: atom_id res chain seq x y z
N MET A 1 57.86 -38.31 2.26
CA MET A 1 57.84 -37.18 3.22
C MET A 1 56.37 -36.93 3.60
N ILE A 2 55.90 -37.47 4.71
CA ILE A 2 54.48 -37.44 5.10
C ILE A 2 54.29 -36.27 6.08
N LEU A 3 53.59 -35.23 5.65
CA LEU A 3 53.23 -34.11 6.52
C LEU A 3 52.13 -34.53 7.50
N LYS A 4 52.51 -34.75 8.76
CA LYS A 4 51.61 -35.00 9.88
C LYS A 4 50.81 -33.71 10.20
N ASN A 5 49.55 -33.65 9.82
CA ASN A 5 48.62 -32.58 10.13
C ASN A 5 48.28 -32.64 11.64
N HIS A 6 48.92 -31.84 12.45
CA HIS A 6 48.65 -31.74 13.90
C HIS A 6 47.42 -30.84 14.11
N LYS A 7 46.22 -31.42 14.05
CA LYS A 7 45.01 -30.72 14.53
C LYS A 7 45.13 -30.58 16.06
N ARG A 8 45.46 -29.38 16.55
CA ARG A 8 45.41 -29.09 17.98
C ARG A 8 43.98 -29.33 18.48
N LYS A 9 43.76 -30.35 19.32
CA LYS A 9 42.48 -30.58 20.01
C LYS A 9 42.31 -29.44 21.03
N VAL A 10 41.34 -28.58 20.83
CA VAL A 10 40.92 -27.55 21.79
C VAL A 10 40.43 -28.29 23.06
N SER A 11 40.98 -27.92 24.23
CA SER A 11 40.61 -28.57 25.49
C SER A 11 39.13 -28.26 25.86
N LEU A 12 38.48 -29.13 26.62
CA LEU A 12 37.09 -28.92 27.07
C LEU A 12 36.93 -27.56 27.78
N LYS A 13 37.90 -27.16 28.59
CA LYS A 13 37.94 -25.86 29.28
C LYS A 13 37.98 -24.65 28.31
N GLN A 14 38.73 -24.77 27.24
CA GLN A 14 38.77 -23.74 26.19
C GLN A 14 37.47 -23.65 25.41
N ARG A 15 36.78 -24.78 25.15
CA ARG A 15 35.46 -24.76 24.49
C ARG A 15 34.42 -24.06 25.32
N HIS A 16 34.40 -24.24 26.65
CA HIS A 16 33.49 -23.50 27.53
C HIS A 16 33.77 -22.02 27.56
N ILE A 17 35.04 -21.60 27.57
CA ILE A 17 35.44 -20.21 27.52
C ILE A 17 34.96 -19.55 26.19
N TYR A 18 35.20 -20.21 25.07
CA TYR A 18 34.70 -19.70 23.76
C TYR A 18 33.18 -19.63 23.69
N PHE A 19 32.46 -20.58 24.25
CA PHE A 19 31.01 -20.56 24.32
C PHE A 19 30.50 -19.37 25.15
N ILE A 20 31.09 -19.11 26.31
CA ILE A 20 30.72 -17.96 27.16
C ILE A 20 31.04 -16.66 26.45
N LEU A 21 32.20 -16.51 25.84
CA LEU A 21 32.57 -15.29 25.07
C LEU A 21 31.62 -15.05 23.91
N TYR A 22 31.28 -16.11 23.15
CA TYR A 22 30.32 -16.01 22.04
C TYR A 22 28.92 -15.59 22.53
N SER A 23 28.47 -16.17 23.65
CA SER A 23 27.17 -15.80 24.25
C SER A 23 27.15 -14.34 24.73
N LEU A 24 28.24 -13.84 25.31
CA LEU A 24 28.37 -12.45 25.74
C LEU A 24 28.39 -11.49 24.54
N ILE A 25 29.06 -11.85 23.45
CA ILE A 25 29.07 -11.06 22.21
C ILE A 25 27.66 -11.02 21.60
N LEU A 26 26.96 -12.14 21.51
CA LEU A 26 25.59 -12.17 21.01
C LEU A 26 24.64 -11.33 21.89
N PHE A 27 24.80 -11.39 23.20
CA PHE A 27 24.02 -10.58 24.14
C PHE A 27 24.31 -9.09 23.95
N ALA A 28 25.58 -8.68 23.83
CA ALA A 28 25.97 -7.29 23.58
C ALA A 28 25.45 -6.77 22.25
N ILE A 29 25.50 -7.58 21.19
CA ILE A 29 24.91 -7.25 19.89
C ILE A 29 23.39 -7.09 20.00
N SER A 30 22.71 -8.02 20.67
CA SER A 30 21.25 -7.97 20.88
C SER A 30 20.81 -6.71 21.63
N THR A 31 21.50 -6.38 22.72
CA THR A 31 21.19 -5.16 23.49
C THR A 31 21.52 -3.87 22.73
N GLY A 32 22.60 -3.86 21.94
CA GLY A 32 22.94 -2.76 21.05
C GLY A 32 21.87 -2.53 19.98
N ILE A 33 21.42 -3.59 19.32
CA ILE A 33 20.36 -3.53 18.30
C ILE A 33 19.01 -3.08 18.90
N GLN A 34 18.65 -3.54 20.12
CA GLN A 34 17.44 -3.09 20.79
C GLN A 34 17.49 -1.60 21.14
N ARG A 35 18.65 -1.08 21.61
CA ARG A 35 18.80 0.34 21.92
C ARG A 35 18.68 1.27 20.71
N THR A 36 19.10 0.83 19.55
CA THR A 36 19.01 1.64 18.31
C THR A 36 17.62 1.65 17.71
N GLY A 37 16.69 0.80 18.17
CA GLY A 37 15.36 0.68 17.61
C GLY A 37 15.34 0.09 16.18
N ILE A 38 16.48 -0.33 15.62
CA ILE A 38 16.61 -0.84 14.25
C ILE A 38 15.67 -2.04 14.01
N ILE A 39 15.56 -2.95 14.99
CA ILE A 39 14.67 -4.11 14.84
C ILE A 39 13.21 -3.64 14.74
N GLY A 40 12.76 -2.80 15.67
CA GLY A 40 11.38 -2.35 15.72
C GLY A 40 10.99 -1.43 14.56
N ASN A 41 11.86 -0.49 14.21
CA ASN A 41 11.53 0.59 13.28
C ASN A 41 11.91 0.30 11.82
N ILE A 42 12.84 -0.62 11.58
CA ILE A 42 13.33 -0.92 10.23
C ILE A 42 13.10 -2.39 9.86
N ILE A 43 13.64 -3.33 10.65
CA ILE A 43 13.65 -4.74 10.29
C ILE A 43 12.24 -5.35 10.35
N ILE A 44 11.50 -5.13 11.43
CA ILE A 44 10.14 -5.68 11.58
C ILE A 44 9.18 -5.15 10.51
N PRO A 45 9.10 -3.84 10.23
CA PRO A 45 8.28 -3.32 9.14
C PRO A 45 8.69 -3.86 7.77
N TYR A 46 9.99 -3.95 7.49
CA TYR A 46 10.51 -4.50 6.24
C TYR A 46 10.11 -5.97 6.06
N LEU A 47 10.40 -6.83 7.05
CA LEU A 47 10.02 -8.25 7.01
C LEU A 47 8.49 -8.45 6.94
N ARG A 48 7.73 -7.64 7.67
CA ARG A 48 6.26 -7.69 7.62
C ARG A 48 5.74 -7.37 6.22
N ASN A 49 6.29 -6.38 5.56
CA ASN A 49 5.91 -6.02 4.20
C ASN A 49 6.28 -7.11 3.18
N GLU A 50 7.46 -7.71 3.30
CA GLU A 50 7.90 -8.82 2.43
C GLU A 50 7.04 -10.08 2.66
N ILE A 51 6.78 -10.46 3.91
CA ILE A 51 5.92 -11.61 4.24
C ILE A 51 4.49 -11.37 3.76
N ALA A 52 3.93 -10.17 3.97
CA ALA A 52 2.60 -9.83 3.47
C ALA A 52 2.53 -9.89 1.94
N THR A 53 3.59 -9.48 1.25
CA THR A 53 3.68 -9.57 -0.21
C THR A 53 3.75 -11.04 -0.66
N LEU A 54 4.57 -11.86 -0.01
CA LEU A 54 4.70 -13.29 -0.32
C LEU A 54 3.39 -14.06 -0.04
N THR A 55 2.73 -13.80 1.09
CA THR A 55 1.45 -14.46 1.40
C THR A 55 0.34 -14.06 0.44
N THR A 56 0.31 -12.84 -0.07
CA THR A 56 -0.66 -12.42 -1.09
C THR A 56 -0.39 -13.01 -2.47
N LEU A 57 0.89 -13.26 -2.80
CA LEU A 57 1.27 -13.93 -4.05
C LEU A 57 0.91 -15.43 -4.06
N THR A 58 0.95 -16.08 -2.89
CA THR A 58 0.68 -17.52 -2.75
C THR A 58 -0.76 -17.87 -2.40
N SER A 59 -1.58 -16.90 -1.96
CA SER A 59 -2.99 -17.16 -1.62
C SER A 59 -3.86 -17.23 -2.88
N ASN A 60 -4.81 -18.19 -2.92
CA ASN A 60 -5.92 -18.21 -3.88
C ASN A 60 -6.87 -17.03 -3.55
N PHE A 61 -6.49 -15.83 -3.97
CA PHE A 61 -7.33 -14.66 -3.79
C PHE A 61 -8.44 -14.69 -4.85
N GLU A 62 -9.68 -14.88 -4.42
CA GLU A 62 -10.86 -14.96 -5.30
C GLU A 62 -11.37 -13.58 -5.76
N GLY A 63 -10.72 -12.50 -5.36
CA GLY A 63 -11.09 -11.13 -5.75
C GLY A 63 -10.66 -10.77 -7.17
N LYS A 64 -11.24 -9.70 -7.70
CA LYS A 64 -10.89 -9.18 -9.03
C LYS A 64 -9.46 -8.69 -9.10
N THR A 65 -8.85 -8.83 -10.27
CA THR A 65 -7.54 -8.25 -10.59
C THR A 65 -7.71 -7.05 -11.51
N LEU A 66 -7.11 -5.94 -11.16
CA LEU A 66 -7.07 -4.72 -11.96
C LEU A 66 -5.68 -4.58 -12.57
N PHE A 67 -5.62 -4.57 -13.89
CA PHE A 67 -4.41 -4.29 -14.64
C PHE A 67 -4.44 -2.82 -15.06
N ILE A 68 -3.43 -2.06 -14.66
CA ILE A 68 -3.34 -0.62 -14.95
C ILE A 68 -2.08 -0.38 -15.76
N ASP A 69 -2.27 0.16 -16.97
CA ASP A 69 -1.19 0.51 -17.87
C ASP A 69 -1.10 2.03 -18.03
N ILE A 70 0.00 2.57 -17.53
CA ILE A 70 0.34 4.01 -17.59
C ILE A 70 1.53 4.16 -18.52
N SER A 71 1.44 5.07 -19.51
CA SER A 71 2.57 5.37 -20.38
C SER A 71 3.77 5.86 -19.57
N PHE A 72 4.98 5.62 -20.08
CA PHE A 72 6.22 6.03 -19.42
C PHE A 72 6.23 7.51 -19.03
N GLU A 73 5.81 8.39 -19.94
CA GLU A 73 5.72 9.84 -19.66
C GLU A 73 4.77 10.16 -18.50
N ASN A 74 3.57 9.56 -18.50
CA ASN A 74 2.58 9.78 -17.46
C ASN A 74 3.02 9.19 -16.12
N PHE A 75 3.68 8.02 -16.14
CA PHE A 75 4.25 7.43 -14.93
C PHE A 75 5.34 8.33 -14.34
N LYS A 76 6.23 8.89 -15.18
CA LYS A 76 7.25 9.85 -14.73
C LYS A 76 6.66 11.12 -14.12
N LYS A 77 5.52 11.60 -14.62
CA LYS A 77 4.79 12.72 -14.00
C LYS A 77 4.33 12.36 -12.58
N LEU A 78 3.73 11.18 -12.40
CA LEU A 78 3.31 10.70 -11.07
C LEU A 78 4.51 10.52 -10.13
N GLU A 79 5.60 9.93 -10.63
CA GLU A 79 6.84 9.75 -9.87
C GLU A 79 7.43 11.09 -9.40
N ASN A 80 7.42 12.11 -10.27
CA ASN A 80 7.89 13.44 -9.92
C ASN A 80 7.03 14.09 -8.83
N VAL A 81 5.70 14.01 -8.96
CA VAL A 81 4.76 14.50 -7.93
C VAL A 81 5.01 13.79 -6.60
N ARG A 82 5.21 12.48 -6.63
CA ARG A 82 5.56 11.70 -5.44
C ARG A 82 6.87 12.18 -4.80
N ASN A 83 7.90 12.36 -5.60
CA ASN A 83 9.21 12.79 -5.09
C ASN A 83 9.17 14.17 -4.45
N ILE A 84 8.36 15.08 -5.01
CA ILE A 84 8.11 16.40 -4.40
C ILE A 84 7.36 16.24 -3.08
N ALA A 85 6.31 15.41 -3.05
CA ALA A 85 5.53 15.16 -1.84
C ALA A 85 6.38 14.55 -0.72
N LEU A 86 7.24 13.57 -1.02
CA LEU A 86 8.15 12.98 -0.05
C LEU A 86 9.16 13.97 0.53
N LYS A 87 9.59 14.97 -0.27
CA LYS A 87 10.48 16.04 0.20
C LYS A 87 9.75 17.07 1.07
N LYS A 88 8.49 17.38 0.74
CA LYS A 88 7.65 18.34 1.48
C LYS A 88 7.00 17.73 2.73
N GLY A 89 6.90 16.39 2.81
CA GLY A 89 6.17 15.71 3.87
C GLY A 89 4.66 15.61 3.63
N VAL A 90 4.13 16.23 2.58
CA VAL A 90 2.70 16.28 2.25
C VAL A 90 2.48 16.24 0.73
N LEU A 91 1.39 15.57 0.31
CA LEU A 91 0.96 15.55 -1.09
C LEU A 91 -0.06 16.65 -1.35
N VAL A 92 0.36 17.69 -2.04
CA VAL A 92 -0.54 18.73 -2.54
C VAL A 92 -0.99 18.35 -3.96
N ASN A 93 -2.30 18.20 -4.14
CA ASN A 93 -2.88 17.85 -5.44
C ASN A 93 -3.29 19.11 -6.18
N GLU A 94 -2.52 19.51 -7.17
CA GLU A 94 -2.84 20.63 -8.05
C GLU A 94 -3.97 20.29 -9.04
N LYS A 95 -4.70 21.29 -9.50
CA LYS A 95 -5.66 21.14 -10.61
C LYS A 95 -4.92 20.61 -11.84
N GLY A 96 -5.40 19.49 -12.43
CA GLY A 96 -4.76 18.90 -13.60
C GLY A 96 -3.71 17.82 -13.29
N SER A 97 -3.48 17.44 -12.04
CA SER A 97 -2.55 16.39 -11.64
C SER A 97 -2.92 14.98 -12.13
N MET A 98 -4.09 14.79 -12.73
CA MET A 98 -4.52 13.51 -13.27
C MET A 98 -3.88 13.21 -14.62
N VAL A 99 -3.31 12.03 -14.76
CA VAL A 99 -2.76 11.51 -16.03
C VAL A 99 -3.69 10.47 -16.64
N SER A 100 -3.58 10.25 -17.95
CA SER A 100 -4.34 9.22 -18.67
C SER A 100 -3.66 7.87 -18.51
N ALA A 101 -4.47 6.81 -18.37
CA ALA A 101 -4.05 5.43 -18.31
C ALA A 101 -5.16 4.52 -18.87
N ASN A 102 -4.86 3.23 -19.03
CA ASN A 102 -5.83 2.19 -19.31
C ASN A 102 -5.97 1.28 -18.09
N LEU A 103 -7.19 0.79 -17.87
CA LEU A 103 -7.50 -0.17 -16.83
C LEU A 103 -8.23 -1.35 -17.44
N VAL A 104 -7.76 -2.57 -17.17
CA VAL A 104 -8.40 -3.81 -17.58
C VAL A 104 -8.91 -4.55 -16.36
N CYS A 105 -10.17 -4.94 -16.39
CA CYS A 105 -10.83 -5.78 -15.38
C CYS A 105 -11.76 -6.76 -16.08
N ASP A 106 -11.66 -8.05 -15.78
CA ASP A 106 -12.50 -9.11 -16.39
C ASP A 106 -12.52 -9.06 -17.93
N ASN A 107 -11.39 -8.78 -18.57
CA ASN A 107 -11.20 -8.60 -20.01
C ASN A 107 -11.79 -7.29 -20.60
N ASP A 108 -12.47 -6.47 -19.83
CA ASP A 108 -12.96 -5.18 -20.28
C ASP A 108 -11.90 -4.09 -20.08
N THR A 109 -11.61 -3.38 -21.15
CA THR A 109 -10.64 -2.27 -21.13
C THR A 109 -11.37 -0.92 -21.02
N SER A 110 -10.98 -0.12 -20.05
CA SER A 110 -11.52 1.23 -19.81
C SER A 110 -10.40 2.26 -19.81
N LYS A 111 -10.64 3.39 -20.46
CA LYS A 111 -9.77 4.58 -20.29
C LYS A 111 -10.04 5.21 -18.94
N ILE A 112 -8.98 5.56 -18.23
CA ILE A 112 -9.06 6.17 -16.92
C ILE A 112 -8.22 7.44 -16.82
N LYS A 113 -8.58 8.27 -15.86
CA LYS A 113 -7.71 9.31 -15.30
C LYS A 113 -7.27 8.86 -13.93
N ILE A 114 -5.97 8.96 -13.66
CA ILE A 114 -5.37 8.49 -12.41
C ILE A 114 -4.40 9.53 -11.85
N ARG A 115 -4.39 9.69 -10.53
CA ARG A 115 -3.42 10.51 -9.81
C ARG A 115 -3.07 9.87 -8.47
N LEU A 116 -2.04 10.36 -7.83
CA LEU A 116 -1.73 9.97 -6.45
C LEU A 116 -2.84 10.41 -5.49
N LYS A 117 -3.04 9.63 -4.43
CA LYS A 117 -4.01 9.91 -3.36
C LYS A 117 -3.31 9.93 -2.00
N GLY A 118 -3.88 10.73 -1.11
CA GLY A 118 -3.47 10.91 0.29
C GLY A 118 -2.88 12.30 0.48
N ASP A 119 -3.01 12.82 1.68
CA ASP A 119 -2.40 14.09 2.07
C ASP A 119 -1.03 13.81 2.73
N TRP A 120 -0.95 12.73 3.49
CA TRP A 120 0.27 12.26 4.15
C TRP A 120 1.09 11.31 3.27
N THR A 121 2.41 11.38 3.42
CA THR A 121 3.38 10.59 2.63
C THR A 121 3.30 9.09 2.87
N GLY A 122 2.66 8.60 3.94
CA GLY A 122 2.40 7.17 4.15
C GLY A 122 1.72 6.50 2.96
N HIS A 123 0.81 7.22 2.28
CA HIS A 123 0.16 6.75 1.05
C HIS A 123 1.09 6.58 -0.17
N LEU A 124 2.31 7.08 -0.08
CA LEU A 124 3.30 7.11 -1.16
C LEU A 124 4.55 6.31 -0.83
N ASP A 125 4.60 5.69 0.36
CA ASP A 125 5.75 4.94 0.82
C ASP A 125 5.92 3.61 0.06
N GLY A 126 7.18 3.19 -0.10
CA GLY A 126 7.53 1.93 -0.75
C GLY A 126 7.07 1.84 -2.21
N LYS A 127 6.63 0.65 -2.61
CA LYS A 127 6.17 0.33 -3.99
C LYS A 127 4.66 0.45 -4.17
N LYS A 128 3.89 0.41 -3.09
CA LYS A 128 2.41 0.44 -3.11
C LYS A 128 1.90 1.86 -2.90
N TRP A 129 1.88 2.66 -3.95
CA TRP A 129 1.31 4.01 -3.88
C TRP A 129 -0.21 3.95 -3.90
N SER A 130 -0.84 4.91 -3.24
CA SER A 130 -2.29 5.07 -3.30
C SER A 130 -2.69 5.95 -4.47
N PHE A 131 -3.79 5.58 -5.13
CA PHE A 131 -4.27 6.25 -6.34
C PHE A 131 -5.73 6.68 -6.20
N ARG A 132 -6.07 7.79 -6.82
CA ARG A 132 -7.44 8.17 -7.17
C ARG A 132 -7.65 7.83 -8.64
N VAL A 133 -8.71 7.10 -8.93
CA VAL A 133 -9.06 6.63 -10.28
C VAL A 133 -10.44 7.15 -10.66
N GLY A 134 -10.57 7.68 -11.88
CA GLY A 134 -11.84 8.04 -12.49
C GLY A 134 -11.95 7.41 -13.89
N LEU A 135 -12.97 6.58 -14.12
CA LEU A 135 -13.25 6.01 -15.42
C LEU A 135 -13.79 7.08 -16.37
N GLN A 136 -13.41 6.94 -17.64
CA GLN A 136 -13.91 7.79 -18.71
C GLN A 136 -15.03 7.06 -19.47
N GLY A 137 -16.01 7.82 -19.95
CA GLY A 137 -17.18 7.22 -20.66
C GLY A 137 -18.18 6.57 -19.69
N ASP A 138 -18.91 5.56 -20.18
CA ASP A 138 -20.03 4.95 -19.44
C ASP A 138 -19.66 3.68 -18.68
N ASN A 139 -18.42 3.24 -18.78
CA ASN A 139 -17.94 2.05 -18.08
C ASN A 139 -17.92 2.25 -16.56
N SER A 140 -18.03 1.14 -15.83
CA SER A 140 -17.90 1.11 -14.37
C SER A 140 -17.12 -0.13 -13.92
N ILE A 141 -16.42 -0.03 -12.82
CA ILE A 141 -15.79 -1.16 -12.14
C ILE A 141 -16.54 -1.42 -10.84
N LEU A 142 -17.09 -2.63 -10.69
CA LEU A 142 -17.95 -2.98 -9.55
C LEU A 142 -19.09 -1.96 -9.31
N GLY A 143 -19.59 -1.38 -10.40
CA GLY A 143 -20.64 -0.35 -10.40
C GLY A 143 -20.15 1.05 -10.03
N MET A 144 -18.85 1.30 -9.90
CA MET A 144 -18.26 2.61 -9.54
C MET A 144 -17.56 3.23 -10.75
N LYS A 145 -17.73 4.55 -10.94
CA LYS A 145 -16.95 5.34 -11.91
C LYS A 145 -15.72 5.98 -11.27
N ASN A 146 -15.83 6.36 -10.00
CA ASN A 146 -14.75 7.00 -9.24
C ASN A 146 -14.46 6.21 -7.98
N PHE A 147 -13.19 5.87 -7.78
CA PHE A 147 -12.75 5.13 -6.61
C PHE A 147 -11.28 5.41 -6.27
N SER A 148 -10.87 4.97 -5.12
CA SER A 148 -9.48 4.99 -4.69
C SER A 148 -8.93 3.59 -4.60
N LEU A 149 -7.69 3.43 -5.00
CA LEU A 149 -6.88 2.25 -4.73
C LEU A 149 -5.84 2.63 -3.68
N GLN A 150 -5.86 1.97 -2.53
CA GLN A 150 -4.95 2.33 -1.45
C GLN A 150 -4.37 1.09 -0.78
N HIS A 151 -3.16 1.25 -0.24
CA HIS A 151 -2.56 0.18 0.54
C HIS A 151 -3.44 -0.10 1.75
N PRO A 152 -3.89 -1.36 2.01
CA PRO A 152 -4.76 -1.67 3.13
C PRO A 152 -4.21 -1.23 4.49
N LYS A 153 -2.89 -1.19 4.65
CA LYS A 153 -2.20 -0.70 5.84
C LYS A 153 -2.64 0.71 6.25
N GLU A 154 -2.87 1.61 5.27
CA GLU A 154 -3.23 3.00 5.52
C GLU A 154 -4.61 3.17 6.17
N ARG A 155 -5.40 2.09 6.14
CA ARG A 155 -6.74 2.02 6.75
C ARG A 155 -6.84 0.87 7.77
N TYR A 156 -5.73 0.53 8.41
CA TYR A 156 -5.65 -0.55 9.41
C TYR A 156 -6.26 -1.87 8.90
N PHE A 157 -5.96 -2.22 7.64
CA PHE A 157 -6.37 -3.45 6.94
C PHE A 157 -7.89 -3.63 6.86
N LEU A 158 -8.53 -4.33 7.80
CA LEU A 158 -9.96 -4.65 7.77
C LEU A 158 -10.84 -3.61 8.46
N LYS A 159 -10.26 -2.62 9.18
CA LYS A 159 -11.02 -1.70 10.01
C LYS A 159 -12.03 -0.88 9.21
N GLU A 160 -11.59 -0.29 8.10
CA GLU A 160 -12.43 0.52 7.22
C GLU A 160 -13.54 -0.33 6.58
N TRP A 161 -13.19 -1.54 6.13
CA TRP A 161 -14.17 -2.47 5.58
C TRP A 161 -15.25 -2.85 6.60
N LEU A 162 -14.87 -3.18 7.83
CA LEU A 162 -15.82 -3.46 8.92
C LEU A 162 -16.69 -2.26 9.24
N PHE A 163 -16.13 -1.05 9.25
CA PHE A 163 -16.87 0.19 9.48
C PHE A 163 -17.96 0.39 8.43
N HIS A 164 -17.63 0.25 7.13
CA HIS A 164 -18.62 0.38 6.06
C HIS A 164 -19.67 -0.73 6.10
N LYS A 165 -19.32 -1.94 6.54
CA LYS A 165 -20.30 -3.01 6.79
C LYS A 165 -21.27 -2.63 7.91
N ALA A 166 -20.77 -2.13 9.04
CA ALA A 166 -21.61 -1.69 10.14
C ALA A 166 -22.55 -0.56 9.74
N LEU A 167 -22.07 0.47 9.03
CA LEU A 167 -22.90 1.55 8.51
C LEU A 167 -24.03 1.02 7.62
N LYS A 168 -23.72 0.05 6.75
CA LYS A 168 -24.72 -0.55 5.86
C LYS A 168 -25.82 -1.29 6.65
N GLU A 169 -25.47 -2.06 7.69
CA GLU A 169 -26.43 -2.77 8.55
C GLU A 169 -27.34 -1.79 9.29
N GLU A 170 -26.82 -0.62 9.69
CA GLU A 170 -27.59 0.46 10.34
C GLU A 170 -28.39 1.33 9.34
N GLY A 171 -28.38 0.99 8.04
CA GLY A 171 -29.08 1.76 7.01
C GLY A 171 -28.50 3.16 6.75
N ILE A 172 -27.27 3.41 7.19
CA ILE A 172 -26.52 4.65 6.95
C ILE A 172 -25.82 4.54 5.59
N ILE A 173 -25.71 5.65 4.85
CA ILE A 173 -24.97 5.70 3.58
C ILE A 173 -23.56 5.23 3.82
N SER A 174 -23.16 4.17 3.13
CA SER A 174 -21.83 3.58 3.23
C SER A 174 -21.18 3.43 1.87
N LEU A 175 -19.86 3.59 1.82
CA LEU A 175 -19.07 3.38 0.62
C LEU A 175 -18.99 1.89 0.29
N ARG A 176 -19.00 1.53 -0.99
CA ARG A 176 -18.58 0.20 -1.42
C ARG A 176 -17.08 0.08 -1.18
N TYR A 177 -16.67 -0.98 -0.52
CA TYR A 177 -15.30 -1.22 -0.13
C TYR A 177 -14.93 -2.67 -0.41
N TYR A 178 -13.95 -2.87 -1.29
CA TYR A 178 -13.51 -4.18 -1.74
C TYR A 178 -12.01 -4.33 -1.61
N PHE A 179 -11.56 -5.58 -1.63
CA PHE A 179 -10.14 -5.88 -1.81
C PHE A 179 -9.94 -6.42 -3.24
N VAL A 180 -8.94 -5.90 -3.95
CA VAL A 180 -8.63 -6.25 -5.34
C VAL A 180 -7.12 -6.46 -5.49
N LYS A 181 -6.70 -7.33 -6.40
CA LYS A 181 -5.29 -7.37 -6.83
C LYS A 181 -5.02 -6.24 -7.81
N VAL A 182 -3.84 -5.65 -7.76
CA VAL A 182 -3.41 -4.62 -8.70
C VAL A 182 -2.10 -5.03 -9.36
N VAL A 183 -2.10 -4.96 -10.68
CA VAL A 183 -0.91 -5.08 -11.54
C VAL A 183 -0.73 -3.74 -12.23
N LEU A 184 0.40 -3.09 -12.01
CA LEU A 184 0.72 -1.78 -12.57
C LEU A 184 1.89 -1.90 -13.53
N ASN A 185 1.68 -1.59 -14.82
CA ASN A 185 2.69 -1.72 -15.88
C ASN A 185 3.38 -3.11 -15.86
N GLY A 186 2.61 -4.17 -15.68
CA GLY A 186 3.08 -5.55 -15.60
C GLY A 186 3.69 -5.95 -14.25
N GLN A 187 3.84 -5.04 -13.29
CA GLN A 187 4.35 -5.35 -11.96
C GLN A 187 3.20 -5.67 -11.00
N GLU A 188 3.21 -6.85 -10.41
CA GLU A 188 2.27 -7.21 -9.36
C GLU A 188 2.54 -6.41 -8.08
N LEU A 189 1.55 -5.65 -7.64
CA LEU A 189 1.60 -4.88 -6.39
C LEU A 189 0.84 -5.58 -5.25
N GLY A 190 0.14 -6.69 -5.54
CA GLY A 190 -0.65 -7.46 -4.58
C GLY A 190 -1.99 -6.80 -4.24
N VAL A 191 -2.51 -7.07 -3.05
CA VAL A 191 -3.86 -6.66 -2.66
C VAL A 191 -3.92 -5.18 -2.29
N TYR A 192 -4.90 -4.49 -2.87
CA TYR A 192 -5.28 -3.11 -2.59
C TYR A 192 -6.69 -3.05 -2.00
N ALA A 193 -6.94 -2.07 -1.18
CA ALA A 193 -8.28 -1.65 -0.82
C ALA A 193 -8.82 -0.73 -1.94
N LEU A 194 -9.97 -1.09 -2.50
CA LEU A 194 -10.73 -0.30 -3.45
C LEU A 194 -11.89 0.33 -2.69
N GLU A 195 -11.87 1.65 -2.59
CA GLU A 195 -12.84 2.45 -1.85
C GLU A 195 -13.60 3.36 -2.82
N GLU A 196 -14.93 3.29 -2.79
CA GLU A 196 -15.80 4.15 -3.59
C GLU A 196 -15.57 5.63 -3.30
N HIS A 197 -15.76 6.47 -4.30
CA HIS A 197 -15.79 7.91 -4.10
C HIS A 197 -17.17 8.37 -3.64
N PHE A 198 -17.20 9.40 -2.81
CA PHE A 198 -18.44 10.03 -2.38
C PHE A 198 -18.97 10.93 -3.52
N ASP A 199 -19.84 10.38 -4.37
CA ASP A 199 -20.42 11.04 -5.54
C ASP A 199 -21.90 10.62 -5.73
N LYS A 200 -22.52 11.10 -6.83
CA LYS A 200 -23.90 10.79 -7.17
C LYS A 200 -24.19 9.28 -7.23
N ILE A 201 -23.26 8.50 -7.80
CA ILE A 201 -23.43 7.05 -7.96
C ILE A 201 -23.51 6.33 -6.59
N LEU A 202 -22.77 6.81 -5.59
CA LEU A 202 -22.91 6.35 -4.22
C LEU A 202 -24.31 6.56 -3.68
N ILE A 203 -24.88 7.75 -3.89
CA ILE A 203 -26.23 8.11 -3.42
C ILE A 203 -27.27 7.19 -4.06
N GLU A 204 -27.20 7.02 -5.38
CA GLU A 204 -28.06 6.13 -6.16
C GLU A 204 -27.94 4.66 -5.70
N ASN A 205 -26.71 4.17 -5.49
CA ASN A 205 -26.46 2.81 -5.01
C ASN A 205 -27.02 2.56 -3.60
N ASN A 206 -27.06 3.58 -2.76
CA ASN A 206 -27.70 3.51 -1.43
C ASN A 206 -29.21 3.77 -1.48
N GLN A 207 -29.82 3.82 -2.69
CA GLN A 207 -31.25 4.04 -2.88
C GLN A 207 -31.75 5.33 -2.21
N ARG A 208 -30.92 6.38 -2.20
CA ARG A 208 -31.27 7.67 -1.64
C ARG A 208 -31.59 8.66 -2.75
N LYS A 209 -32.47 9.61 -2.43
CA LYS A 209 -32.79 10.71 -3.34
C LYS A 209 -31.56 11.58 -3.56
N GLU A 210 -31.34 12.02 -4.80
CA GLU A 210 -30.28 12.96 -5.14
C GLU A 210 -30.41 14.24 -4.30
N GLY A 211 -29.30 14.74 -3.80
CA GLY A 211 -29.21 15.93 -2.97
C GLY A 211 -27.83 16.55 -3.02
N VAL A 212 -27.62 17.62 -2.28
CA VAL A 212 -26.35 18.31 -2.20
C VAL A 212 -25.36 17.46 -1.41
N ILE A 213 -24.17 17.23 -2.00
CA ILE A 213 -23.01 16.62 -1.34
C ILE A 213 -22.09 17.75 -0.90
N ILE A 214 -21.91 17.92 0.41
CA ILE A 214 -21.01 18.92 0.98
C ILE A 214 -19.73 18.21 1.42
N ARG A 215 -18.60 18.76 1.02
CA ARG A 215 -17.27 18.30 1.42
C ARG A 215 -16.47 19.49 1.96
N PHE A 216 -15.80 19.26 3.10
CA PHE A 216 -14.78 20.20 3.57
C PHE A 216 -13.54 20.09 2.66
N ASP A 217 -13.02 21.24 2.26
CA ASP A 217 -11.80 21.33 1.47
C ASP A 217 -10.64 21.74 2.37
N GLU A 218 -9.82 20.75 2.75
CA GLU A 218 -8.65 20.93 3.59
C GLU A 218 -7.39 21.31 2.77
N SER A 219 -7.52 21.46 1.45
CA SER A 219 -6.36 21.76 0.59
C SER A 219 -5.67 23.07 0.92
N LYS A 220 -6.41 24.04 1.48
CA LYS A 220 -5.88 25.33 1.91
C LYS A 220 -5.06 25.28 3.19
N ASP A 221 -5.21 24.24 3.99
CA ASP A 221 -4.46 24.09 5.25
C ASP A 221 -2.98 23.77 5.00
N TRP A 222 -2.61 23.47 3.73
CA TRP A 222 -1.26 23.09 3.31
C TRP A 222 -0.59 24.12 2.39
N GLU A 223 -1.22 25.29 2.18
CA GLU A 223 -0.72 26.35 1.28
C GLU A 223 0.26 27.34 1.97
N GLU A 224 0.63 27.14 3.26
CA GLU A 224 1.60 27.96 3.97
C GLU A 224 3.06 27.55 3.74
#